data_d33954aaa668ec51471c7b41e68d22e0
#
_entry.id   d33954aaa668ec51471c7b41e68d22e0
#
_cell.length_a   1.000
_cell.length_b   1.000
_cell.length_c   1.000
_cell.angle_alpha   90.00
_cell.angle_beta   90.00
_cell.angle_gamma   90.00
#
_symmetry.space_group_name_H-M   'P 1'
#
loop_
_entity.id
_entity.type
_entity.pdbx_description
1 polymer ?
#
loop_
_entity_poly.entity_id
_entity_poly.type
_entity_poly.pdbx_seq_one_letter_code
_entity_poly.pdbx_strand_id
1 'polypeptide(L)'
;MFKMPLIVAVVCALVGMGAHAGAACLDVRQSQPLTFKGSLSRPVFPGPPNYEDVKKGDKPERAYIIKLDAPICATGDEFLDSSQTFDTVQLLVDDSANDSRALNASLTQLIGKRVEVTGKSGFGAQTGHHHAPLLVTLVKIAAEGTGR
;
A
#
# COMPACT_ATOMS: atom_id res chain seq x y z
N MET A 1 22.10 49.02 55.46
CA MET A 1 21.47 49.20 54.13
C MET A 1 22.15 48.24 53.18
N PHE A 2 21.61 46.98 53.02
CA PHE A 2 22.13 46.01 52.08
C PHE A 2 21.27 46.05 50.82
N LYS A 3 21.90 46.40 49.67
CA LYS A 3 21.27 46.33 48.35
C LYS A 3 21.43 44.92 47.81
N MET A 4 20.33 44.19 47.66
CA MET A 4 20.27 42.92 46.93
C MET A 4 20.23 43.18 45.43
N PRO A 5 21.04 42.52 44.58
CA PRO A 5 20.88 42.62 43.14
C PRO A 5 19.80 41.62 42.67
N LEU A 6 18.91 42.11 41.85
CA LEU A 6 17.83 41.34 41.19
C LEU A 6 18.46 40.53 40.05
N ILE A 7 18.47 39.18 40.16
CA ILE A 7 18.92 38.30 39.09
C ILE A 7 17.71 38.03 38.20
N VAL A 8 17.74 38.60 37.00
CA VAL A 8 16.76 38.29 35.93
C VAL A 8 17.21 37.00 35.25
N ALA A 9 16.48 35.92 35.50
CA ALA A 9 16.67 34.65 34.77
C ALA A 9 15.98 34.74 33.41
N VAL A 10 16.77 34.80 32.35
CA VAL A 10 16.28 34.69 30.96
C VAL A 10 16.08 33.20 30.69
N VAL A 11 14.80 32.77 30.63
CA VAL A 11 14.42 31.44 30.19
C VAL A 11 14.42 31.44 28.66
N CYS A 12 15.46 30.87 28.04
CA CYS A 12 15.52 30.57 26.62
C CYS A 12 14.61 29.38 26.33
N ALA A 13 13.40 29.61 25.82
CA ALA A 13 12.54 28.56 25.29
C ALA A 13 13.13 28.06 23.97
N LEU A 14 13.75 26.88 23.99
CA LEU A 14 14.15 26.13 22.79
C LEU A 14 12.87 25.59 22.13
N VAL A 15 12.38 26.28 21.13
CA VAL A 15 11.35 25.75 20.22
C VAL A 15 12.02 24.69 19.36
N GLY A 16 11.85 23.42 19.74
CA GLY A 16 12.27 22.28 18.95
C GLY A 16 11.47 22.24 17.64
N MET A 17 12.07 22.69 16.53
CA MET A 17 11.55 22.43 15.18
C MET A 17 11.72 20.93 14.92
N GLY A 18 10.67 20.14 15.19
CA GLY A 18 10.58 18.76 14.75
C GLY A 18 10.58 18.72 13.23
N ALA A 19 11.71 18.34 12.65
CA ALA A 19 11.78 18.00 11.23
C ALA A 19 10.89 16.78 11.01
N HIS A 20 9.73 16.97 10.40
CA HIS A 20 8.94 15.88 9.86
C HIS A 20 9.72 15.35 8.65
N ALA A 21 10.53 14.32 8.85
CA ALA A 21 11.06 13.54 7.77
C ALA A 21 9.86 12.88 7.09
N GLY A 22 9.42 13.41 5.95
CA GLY A 22 8.43 12.75 5.10
C GLY A 22 8.92 11.33 4.81
N ALA A 23 8.06 10.32 5.01
CA ALA A 23 8.42 8.95 4.68
C ALA A 23 8.83 8.89 3.20
N ALA A 24 10.00 8.29 2.91
CA ALA A 24 10.45 8.10 1.54
C ALA A 24 9.45 7.23 0.78
N CYS A 25 9.22 7.55 -0.50
CA CYS A 25 8.37 6.72 -1.36
C CYS A 25 8.99 5.32 -1.51
N LEU A 26 8.12 4.31 -1.60
CA LEU A 26 8.51 2.93 -1.88
C LEU A 26 9.10 2.84 -3.28
N ASP A 27 10.36 2.40 -3.41
CA ASP A 27 10.96 2.09 -4.72
C ASP A 27 10.63 0.64 -5.08
N VAL A 28 9.75 0.45 -6.09
CA VAL A 28 9.31 -0.88 -6.52
C VAL A 28 10.35 -1.68 -7.29
N ARG A 29 11.49 -1.05 -7.66
CA ARG A 29 12.63 -1.72 -8.31
C ARG A 29 13.62 -2.33 -7.33
N GLN A 30 13.47 -2.06 -6.04
CA GLN A 30 14.37 -2.63 -5.06
C GLN A 30 14.31 -4.16 -5.10
N SER A 31 15.48 -4.79 -4.96
CA SER A 31 15.61 -6.25 -4.90
C SER A 31 15.06 -6.86 -3.60
N GLN A 32 14.71 -6.04 -2.63
CA GLN A 32 14.08 -6.45 -1.39
C GLN A 32 12.61 -6.80 -1.61
N PRO A 33 12.06 -7.81 -0.94
CA PRO A 33 10.65 -8.11 -1.01
C PRO A 33 9.80 -6.91 -0.58
N LEU A 34 8.74 -6.61 -1.34
CA LEU A 34 7.76 -5.58 -1.00
C LEU A 34 6.79 -6.15 0.04
N THR A 35 6.67 -5.51 1.19
CA THR A 35 5.78 -5.96 2.27
C THR A 35 4.71 -4.93 2.56
N PHE A 36 3.45 -5.38 2.66
CA PHE A 36 2.29 -4.54 2.93
C PHE A 36 1.41 -5.15 4.02
N LYS A 37 0.75 -4.30 4.80
CA LYS A 37 -0.27 -4.67 5.77
C LYS A 37 -1.56 -3.93 5.51
N GLY A 38 -2.68 -4.60 5.72
CA GLY A 38 -3.98 -4.01 5.52
C GLY A 38 -5.12 -5.02 5.45
N SER A 39 -6.25 -4.61 4.93
CA SER A 39 -7.45 -5.44 4.79
C SER A 39 -7.60 -5.94 3.36
N LEU A 40 -7.72 -7.26 3.20
CA LEU A 40 -7.89 -7.89 1.89
C LEU A 40 -9.36 -7.91 1.47
N SER A 41 -9.63 -7.53 0.24
CA SER A 41 -10.94 -7.60 -0.40
C SER A 41 -10.85 -8.14 -1.83
N ARG A 42 -12.00 -8.50 -2.40
CA ARG A 42 -12.11 -8.92 -3.80
C ARG A 42 -13.32 -8.24 -4.46
N PRO A 43 -13.29 -6.91 -4.63
CA PRO A 43 -14.39 -6.17 -5.23
C PRO A 43 -14.60 -6.54 -6.70
N VAL A 44 -15.79 -6.16 -7.21
CA VAL A 44 -16.15 -6.23 -8.63
C VAL A 44 -15.89 -4.87 -9.26
N PHE A 45 -15.21 -4.88 -10.37
CA PHE A 45 -14.96 -3.71 -11.21
C PHE A 45 -15.60 -3.90 -12.58
N PRO A 46 -15.92 -2.83 -13.31
CA PRO A 46 -16.29 -2.95 -14.71
C PRO A 46 -15.07 -3.36 -15.54
N GLY A 47 -15.24 -4.40 -16.33
CA GLY A 47 -14.24 -4.89 -17.28
C GLY A 47 -14.59 -4.47 -18.73
N PRO A 48 -14.13 -5.24 -19.73
CA PRO A 48 -14.40 -4.90 -21.12
C PRO A 48 -15.91 -4.95 -21.45
N PRO A 49 -16.37 -4.21 -22.47
CA PRO A 49 -15.53 -3.50 -23.44
C PRO A 49 -15.14 -2.07 -23.04
N ASN A 50 -15.88 -1.40 -22.13
CA ASN A 50 -15.68 0.02 -21.89
C ASN A 50 -14.97 0.33 -20.55
N TYR A 51 -14.99 -0.60 -19.58
CA TYR A 51 -14.42 -0.43 -18.23
C TYR A 51 -15.07 0.73 -17.44
N GLU A 52 -16.36 0.95 -17.63
CA GLU A 52 -17.10 2.07 -17.04
C GLU A 52 -18.16 1.62 -16.04
N ASP A 53 -19.08 0.70 -16.47
CA ASP A 53 -20.21 0.31 -15.63
C ASP A 53 -20.75 -1.08 -16.01
N VAL A 54 -20.73 -2.02 -15.08
CA VAL A 54 -21.30 -3.36 -15.24
C VAL A 54 -22.80 -3.30 -15.57
N LYS A 55 -23.54 -2.33 -15.01
CA LYS A 55 -24.97 -2.17 -15.27
C LYS A 55 -25.28 -1.70 -16.71
N LYS A 56 -24.27 -1.12 -17.38
CA LYS A 56 -24.38 -0.65 -18.77
C LYS A 56 -23.85 -1.65 -19.79
N GLY A 57 -23.49 -2.85 -19.36
CA GLY A 57 -23.11 -3.96 -20.25
C GLY A 57 -21.64 -4.36 -20.20
N ASP A 58 -20.83 -3.73 -19.38
CA ASP A 58 -19.45 -4.17 -19.16
C ASP A 58 -19.42 -5.48 -18.38
N LYS A 59 -18.46 -6.36 -18.69
CA LYS A 59 -18.29 -7.62 -18.00
C LYS A 59 -17.78 -7.38 -16.58
N PRO A 60 -18.36 -8.05 -15.55
CA PRO A 60 -17.81 -7.95 -14.20
C PRO A 60 -16.43 -8.59 -14.12
N GLU A 61 -15.47 -7.87 -13.56
CA GLU A 61 -14.11 -8.30 -13.32
C GLU A 61 -13.80 -8.23 -11.81
N ARG A 62 -13.09 -9.21 -11.27
CA ARG A 62 -12.73 -9.24 -9.85
C ARG A 62 -11.21 -9.17 -9.70
N ALA A 63 -10.76 -8.31 -8.79
CA ALA A 63 -9.36 -8.20 -8.45
C ALA A 63 -9.16 -8.33 -6.93
N TYR A 64 -8.03 -8.90 -6.50
CA TYR A 64 -7.64 -8.86 -5.10
C TYR A 64 -7.00 -7.53 -4.78
N ILE A 65 -7.61 -6.80 -3.85
CA ILE A 65 -7.16 -5.48 -3.40
C ILE A 65 -6.85 -5.53 -1.91
N ILE A 66 -5.65 -5.07 -1.55
CA ILE A 66 -5.32 -4.76 -0.17
C ILE A 66 -5.51 -3.26 0.07
N LYS A 67 -6.33 -2.91 1.06
CA LYS A 67 -6.46 -1.55 1.59
C LYS A 67 -5.43 -1.40 2.70
N LEU A 68 -4.43 -0.55 2.48
CA LEU A 68 -3.33 -0.34 3.39
C LEU A 68 -3.77 0.40 4.66
N ASP A 69 -3.04 0.20 5.76
CA ASP A 69 -3.29 0.88 7.03
C ASP A 69 -2.99 2.38 6.97
N ALA A 70 -2.04 2.77 6.11
CA ALA A 70 -1.69 4.16 5.85
C ALA A 70 -1.38 4.37 4.37
N PRO A 71 -1.68 5.56 3.81
CA PRO A 71 -1.29 5.89 2.45
C PRO A 71 0.23 5.85 2.27
N ILE A 72 0.67 5.42 1.11
CA ILE A 72 2.06 5.42 0.67
C ILE A 72 2.20 6.16 -0.65
N CYS A 73 3.41 6.60 -1.00
CA CYS A 73 3.79 6.93 -2.37
C CYS A 73 4.75 5.86 -2.90
N ALA A 74 4.83 5.71 -4.21
CA ALA A 74 5.73 4.77 -4.85
C ALA A 74 6.49 5.40 -6.02
N THR A 75 7.65 4.83 -6.34
CA THR A 75 8.52 5.24 -7.43
C THR A 75 9.20 4.01 -8.04
N GLY A 76 9.92 4.20 -9.13
CA GLY A 76 10.68 3.11 -9.76
C GLY A 76 10.04 2.52 -11.00
N ASP A 77 8.84 2.98 -11.36
CA ASP A 77 8.13 2.62 -12.59
C ASP A 77 7.57 3.89 -13.22
N GLU A 78 7.54 3.97 -14.55
CA GLU A 78 7.13 5.18 -15.30
C GLU A 78 5.63 5.51 -15.14
N PHE A 79 4.82 4.54 -14.74
CA PHE A 79 3.38 4.71 -14.50
C PHE A 79 3.05 5.03 -13.03
N LEU A 80 4.07 5.23 -12.19
CA LEU A 80 3.92 5.65 -10.79
C LEU A 80 4.25 7.14 -10.65
N ASP A 81 3.27 7.91 -10.19
CA ASP A 81 3.47 9.32 -9.83
C ASP A 81 3.87 9.44 -8.35
N SER A 82 5.16 9.69 -8.10
CA SER A 82 5.70 9.81 -6.74
C SER A 82 5.17 11.01 -5.95
N SER A 83 4.51 11.96 -6.62
CA SER A 83 3.84 13.09 -5.97
C SER A 83 2.47 12.73 -5.37
N GLN A 84 1.91 11.58 -5.76
CA GLN A 84 0.63 11.08 -5.32
C GLN A 84 0.79 10.03 -4.22
N THR A 85 -0.14 10.06 -3.27
CA THR A 85 -0.28 8.99 -2.27
C THR A 85 -1.51 8.15 -2.56
N PHE A 86 -1.43 6.86 -2.25
CA PHE A 86 -2.52 5.92 -2.39
C PHE A 86 -2.49 4.91 -1.23
N ASP A 87 -3.61 4.25 -1.00
CA ASP A 87 -3.77 3.28 0.08
C ASP A 87 -4.36 1.94 -0.40
N THR A 88 -4.38 1.73 -1.71
CA THR A 88 -4.81 0.46 -2.32
C THR A 88 -3.74 -0.11 -3.22
N VAL A 89 -3.52 -1.42 -3.13
CA VAL A 89 -2.60 -2.18 -3.96
C VAL A 89 -3.34 -3.39 -4.52
N GLN A 90 -3.23 -3.64 -5.82
CA GLN A 90 -3.76 -4.84 -6.45
C GLN A 90 -2.73 -5.97 -6.36
N LEU A 91 -3.19 -7.14 -5.92
CA LEU A 91 -2.35 -8.32 -5.81
C LEU A 91 -2.55 -9.22 -7.05
N LEU A 92 -1.44 -9.60 -7.67
CA LEU A 92 -1.40 -10.49 -8.82
C LEU A 92 -0.76 -11.82 -8.42
N VAL A 93 -1.31 -12.93 -8.93
CA VAL A 93 -0.67 -14.24 -8.83
C VAL A 93 -0.02 -14.55 -10.18
N ASP A 94 1.22 -15.00 -10.14
CA ASP A 94 1.92 -15.50 -11.31
C ASP A 94 1.45 -16.93 -11.56
N ASP A 95 0.55 -17.13 -12.52
CA ASP A 95 -0.06 -18.43 -12.82
C ASP A 95 0.96 -19.48 -13.30
N SER A 96 2.15 -19.05 -13.74
CA SER A 96 3.24 -19.93 -14.11
C SER A 96 4.06 -20.43 -12.91
N ALA A 97 3.90 -19.82 -11.74
CA ALA A 97 4.61 -20.22 -10.54
C ALA A 97 4.06 -21.54 -9.96
N ASN A 98 4.96 -22.37 -9.44
CA ASN A 98 4.60 -23.70 -8.89
C ASN A 98 3.63 -23.62 -7.71
N ASP A 99 3.61 -22.52 -6.98
CA ASP A 99 2.78 -22.26 -5.80
C ASP A 99 1.50 -21.46 -6.09
N SER A 100 1.23 -21.14 -7.37
CA SER A 100 0.10 -20.28 -7.79
C SER A 100 -1.24 -20.77 -7.24
N ARG A 101 -1.47 -22.09 -7.23
CA ARG A 101 -2.69 -22.69 -6.68
C ARG A 101 -2.82 -22.45 -5.17
N ALA A 102 -1.74 -22.63 -4.42
CA ALA A 102 -1.71 -22.40 -2.98
C ALA A 102 -1.91 -20.92 -2.63
N LEU A 103 -1.31 -20.01 -3.40
CA LEU A 103 -1.49 -18.57 -3.24
C LEU A 103 -2.94 -18.15 -3.51
N ASN A 104 -3.56 -18.65 -4.59
CA ASN A 104 -4.97 -18.40 -4.91
C ASN A 104 -5.93 -18.92 -3.83
N ALA A 105 -5.65 -20.11 -3.28
CA ALA A 105 -6.43 -20.66 -2.16
C ALA A 105 -6.31 -19.78 -0.91
N SER A 106 -5.09 -19.36 -0.56
CA SER A 106 -4.85 -18.48 0.58
C SER A 106 -5.54 -17.13 0.42
N LEU A 107 -5.45 -16.51 -0.76
CA LEU A 107 -6.17 -15.26 -1.08
C LEU A 107 -7.67 -15.41 -0.84
N THR A 108 -8.27 -16.48 -1.36
CA THR A 108 -9.71 -16.74 -1.22
C THR A 108 -10.12 -16.90 0.25
N GLN A 109 -9.33 -17.60 1.06
CA GLN A 109 -9.61 -17.84 2.48
C GLN A 109 -9.44 -16.57 3.34
N LEU A 110 -8.63 -15.62 2.88
CA LEU A 110 -8.29 -14.43 3.64
C LEU A 110 -9.09 -13.19 3.23
N ILE A 111 -10.03 -13.29 2.29
CA ILE A 111 -10.95 -12.19 1.95
C ILE A 111 -11.67 -11.71 3.22
N GLY A 112 -11.71 -10.39 3.41
CA GLY A 112 -12.32 -9.73 4.56
C GLY A 112 -11.46 -9.73 5.83
N LYS A 113 -10.25 -10.26 5.78
CA LYS A 113 -9.33 -10.31 6.93
C LYS A 113 -8.21 -9.28 6.80
N ARG A 114 -7.60 -8.96 7.93
CA ARG A 114 -6.34 -8.25 7.97
C ARG A 114 -5.21 -9.21 7.62
N VAL A 115 -4.34 -8.76 6.72
CA VAL A 115 -3.28 -9.60 6.16
C VAL A 115 -1.95 -8.86 6.13
N GLU A 116 -0.87 -9.62 6.16
CA GLU A 116 0.45 -9.22 5.73
C GLU A 116 0.78 -9.95 4.42
N VAL A 117 1.17 -9.18 3.41
CA VAL A 117 1.53 -9.69 2.08
C VAL A 117 2.98 -9.37 1.78
N THR A 118 3.64 -10.28 1.05
CA THR A 118 4.98 -10.10 0.49
C THR A 118 4.92 -10.27 -1.01
N GLY A 119 5.42 -9.29 -1.74
CA GLY A 119 5.53 -9.31 -3.20
C GLY A 119 6.96 -9.27 -3.68
N LYS A 120 7.21 -9.72 -4.91
CA LYS A 120 8.55 -9.76 -5.54
C LYS A 120 8.80 -8.61 -6.53
N SER A 121 7.76 -7.99 -7.05
CA SER A 121 7.84 -6.90 -8.03
C SER A 121 6.58 -6.05 -7.97
N GLY A 122 6.71 -4.78 -8.33
CA GLY A 122 5.59 -3.86 -8.42
C GLY A 122 5.70 -2.97 -9.65
N PHE A 123 4.55 -2.49 -10.14
CA PHE A 123 4.45 -1.57 -11.26
C PHE A 123 3.15 -0.75 -11.18
N GLY A 124 3.11 0.37 -11.87
CA GLY A 124 1.95 1.25 -11.92
C GLY A 124 0.83 0.74 -12.83
N ALA A 125 -0.38 1.27 -12.65
CA ALA A 125 -1.54 0.94 -13.46
C ALA A 125 -1.37 1.38 -14.92
N GLN A 126 -1.61 0.47 -15.90
CA GLN A 126 -1.37 0.70 -17.32
C GLN A 126 -2.56 0.36 -18.21
N THR A 127 -3.52 -0.41 -17.72
CA THR A 127 -4.66 -0.91 -18.51
C THR A 127 -5.95 -0.87 -17.70
N GLY A 128 -7.09 -1.08 -18.37
CA GLY A 128 -8.39 -1.16 -17.71
C GLY A 128 -8.57 -2.32 -16.73
N HIS A 129 -7.68 -3.32 -16.74
CA HIS A 129 -7.65 -4.42 -15.77
C HIS A 129 -6.88 -4.07 -14.48
N HIS A 130 -6.27 -2.90 -14.43
CA HIS A 130 -5.49 -2.43 -13.28
C HIS A 130 -6.37 -1.53 -12.42
N HIS A 131 -6.80 -2.04 -11.27
CA HIS A 131 -7.82 -1.43 -10.42
C HIS A 131 -7.24 -0.76 -9.16
N ALA A 132 -5.92 -0.62 -9.07
CA ALA A 132 -5.22 0.14 -8.04
C ALA A 132 -4.01 0.85 -8.64
N PRO A 133 -3.53 1.95 -8.05
CA PRO A 133 -2.35 2.68 -8.55
C PRO A 133 -1.08 1.83 -8.61
N LEU A 134 -0.93 0.88 -7.69
CA LEU A 134 0.20 -0.06 -7.63
C LEU A 134 -0.31 -1.49 -7.75
N LEU A 135 0.32 -2.27 -8.60
CA LEU A 135 0.13 -3.72 -8.72
C LEU A 135 1.39 -4.43 -8.24
N VAL A 136 1.21 -5.53 -7.52
CA VAL A 136 2.32 -6.30 -6.94
C VAL A 136 2.13 -7.78 -7.19
N THR A 137 3.17 -8.46 -7.69
CA THR A 137 3.18 -9.92 -7.84
C THR A 137 3.39 -10.57 -6.48
N LEU A 138 2.38 -11.31 -6.02
CA LEU A 138 2.35 -11.94 -4.71
C LEU A 138 3.34 -13.10 -4.62
N VAL A 139 4.07 -13.17 -3.50
CA VAL A 139 4.92 -14.30 -3.12
C VAL A 139 4.37 -15.01 -1.89
N LYS A 140 3.83 -14.26 -0.94
CA LYS A 140 3.31 -14.80 0.31
C LYS A 140 2.18 -13.93 0.83
N ILE A 141 1.19 -14.57 1.45
CA ILE A 141 0.15 -13.89 2.21
C ILE A 141 -0.15 -14.69 3.48
N ALA A 142 -0.38 -13.99 4.57
CA ALA A 142 -0.80 -14.58 5.84
C ALA A 142 -1.79 -13.65 6.54
N ALA A 143 -2.66 -14.22 7.38
CA ALA A 143 -3.44 -13.39 8.30
C ALA A 143 -2.48 -12.63 9.22
N GLU A 144 -2.74 -11.34 9.43
CA GLU A 144 -1.99 -10.58 10.43
C GLU A 144 -2.32 -11.17 11.81
N GLY A 145 -1.28 -11.58 12.52
CA GLY A 145 -1.45 -12.12 13.87
C GLY A 145 -2.11 -11.07 14.76
N THR A 146 -3.19 -11.43 15.43
CA THR A 146 -3.67 -10.68 16.58
C THR A 146 -2.58 -10.78 17.62
N GLY A 147 -1.75 -9.74 17.73
CA GLY A 147 -0.75 -9.66 18.78
C GLY A 147 -1.43 -9.87 20.14
N ARG A 148 -1.02 -10.91 20.83
CA ARG A 148 -1.31 -11.11 22.26
C ARG A 148 -0.37 -10.26 23.08
#